data_4a5d98059bc4e69b90f8841f831ba24c
#
_entry.id   4a5d98059bc4e69b90f8841f831ba24c
#
_cell.length_a   1.000
_cell.length_b   1.000
_cell.length_c   1.000
_cell.angle_alpha   90.00
_cell.angle_beta   90.00
_cell.angle_gamma   90.00
#
_symmetry.space_group_name_H-M   'P 1'
#
loop_
_entity.id
_entity.type
_entity.pdbx_description
1 polymer ?
#
loop_
_entity_poly.entity_id
_entity_poly.type
_entity_poly.pdbx_seq_one_letter_code
_entity_poly.pdbx_strand_id
1 'polypeptide(L)'
;ILLSDRAFGGADTWATSSTLAAAIRKLEWDLIICGRQAIDGDTAQVGPQIAEHLHIPHVSYVSELQVGEKAIEVKRKFEDGWQRLRVQFPCLITTLKEMNHARYMSMAGIYDAYRQEVKVWGLADIDIDQANIGLKGSPTRVKASYTKGTRSAGKVYEVDPREGARIIVESLKEKFII
;
A
#
# COMPACT_ATOMS: atom_id res chain seq x y z
N ILE A 1 -15.56 8.37 -3.66
CA ILE A 1 -16.45 7.25 -3.32
C ILE A 1 -15.88 6.54 -2.11
N LEU A 2 -16.70 6.27 -1.11
CA LEU A 2 -16.37 5.48 0.07
C LEU A 2 -17.12 4.14 -0.03
N LEU A 3 -16.38 3.02 -0.05
CA LEU A 3 -16.96 1.70 0.08
C LEU A 3 -17.12 1.37 1.57
N SER A 4 -18.36 1.30 2.04
CA SER A 4 -18.65 1.08 3.45
C SER A 4 -19.88 0.20 3.62
N ASP A 5 -19.65 -1.04 4.05
CA ASP A 5 -20.69 -2.01 4.41
C ASP A 5 -20.14 -2.98 5.46
N ARG A 6 -21.00 -3.48 6.34
CA ARG A 6 -20.64 -4.52 7.31
C ARG A 6 -20.19 -5.81 6.63
N ALA A 7 -20.70 -6.10 5.43
CA ALA A 7 -20.33 -7.25 4.64
C ALA A 7 -18.85 -7.26 4.22
N PHE A 8 -18.21 -6.09 4.14
CA PHE A 8 -16.78 -5.97 3.77
C PHE A 8 -15.85 -6.14 4.97
N GLY A 9 -16.38 -6.18 6.19
CA GLY A 9 -15.58 -6.25 7.41
C GLY A 9 -14.76 -7.52 7.54
N GLY A 10 -13.52 -7.38 8.05
CA GLY A 10 -12.59 -8.49 8.30
C GLY A 10 -11.96 -9.11 7.06
N ALA A 11 -12.04 -8.43 5.91
CA ALA A 11 -11.46 -8.86 4.64
C ALA A 11 -9.93 -8.93 4.72
N ASP A 12 -9.34 -9.97 4.15
CA ASP A 12 -7.92 -10.01 3.83
C ASP A 12 -7.62 -9.24 2.53
N THR A 13 -6.38 -9.29 2.05
CA THR A 13 -5.99 -8.58 0.83
C THR A 13 -6.75 -9.04 -0.41
N TRP A 14 -7.07 -10.34 -0.50
CA TRP A 14 -7.79 -10.89 -1.63
C TRP A 14 -9.26 -10.43 -1.66
N ALA A 15 -9.98 -10.53 -0.56
CA ALA A 15 -11.37 -10.08 -0.47
C ALA A 15 -11.47 -8.54 -0.58
N THR A 16 -10.47 -7.80 -0.06
CA THR A 16 -10.37 -6.35 -0.21
C THR A 16 -10.17 -5.96 -1.68
N SER A 17 -9.22 -6.57 -2.37
CA SER A 17 -8.94 -6.27 -3.78
C SER A 17 -10.09 -6.65 -4.70
N SER A 18 -10.77 -7.75 -4.42
CA SER A 18 -11.97 -8.19 -5.14
C SER A 18 -13.10 -7.16 -5.02
N THR A 19 -13.36 -6.67 -3.80
CA THR A 19 -14.36 -5.63 -3.52
C THR A 19 -14.02 -4.32 -4.24
N LEU A 20 -12.76 -3.88 -4.17
CA LEU A 20 -12.29 -2.67 -4.85
C LEU A 20 -12.39 -2.80 -6.38
N ALA A 21 -11.99 -3.94 -6.94
CA ALA A 21 -12.10 -4.19 -8.38
C ALA A 21 -13.55 -4.17 -8.87
N ALA A 22 -14.49 -4.73 -8.10
CA ALA A 22 -15.92 -4.68 -8.42
C ALA A 22 -16.45 -3.23 -8.47
N ALA A 23 -16.02 -2.39 -7.53
CA ALA A 23 -16.38 -0.97 -7.55
C ALA A 23 -15.74 -0.21 -8.73
N ILE A 24 -14.45 -0.48 -9.01
CA ILE A 24 -13.71 0.16 -10.10
C ILE A 24 -14.33 -0.17 -11.47
N ARG A 25 -14.86 -1.39 -11.67
CA ARG A 25 -15.57 -1.75 -12.92
C ARG A 25 -16.77 -0.86 -13.24
N LYS A 26 -17.32 -0.16 -12.27
CA LYS A 26 -18.45 0.77 -12.44
C LYS A 26 -18.01 2.19 -12.79
N LEU A 27 -16.72 2.44 -12.85
CA LEU A 27 -16.14 3.74 -13.15
C LEU A 27 -15.47 3.74 -14.52
N GLU A 28 -15.41 4.91 -15.13
CA GLU A 28 -14.58 5.13 -16.32
C GLU A 28 -13.17 5.51 -15.90
N TRP A 29 -12.17 4.82 -16.43
CA TRP A 29 -10.76 5.04 -16.07
C TRP A 29 -9.82 4.46 -17.14
N ASP A 30 -8.65 5.08 -17.29
CA ASP A 30 -7.55 4.61 -18.12
C ASP A 30 -6.35 4.18 -17.27
N LEU A 31 -6.18 4.82 -16.11
CA LEU A 31 -5.06 4.59 -15.19
C LEU A 31 -5.57 4.48 -13.75
N ILE A 32 -5.18 3.40 -13.09
CA ILE A 32 -5.40 3.22 -11.66
C ILE A 32 -4.09 3.48 -10.92
N ILE A 33 -4.11 4.39 -9.96
CA ILE A 33 -2.94 4.73 -9.14
C ILE A 33 -3.22 4.31 -7.71
N CYS A 34 -2.41 3.40 -7.19
CA CYS A 34 -2.46 2.93 -5.81
C CYS A 34 -1.21 3.35 -5.03
N GLY A 35 -1.33 3.46 -3.72
CA GLY A 35 -0.19 3.49 -2.85
C GLY A 35 0.57 2.16 -2.85
N ARG A 36 1.80 2.16 -2.35
CA ARG A 36 2.63 0.95 -2.27
C ARG A 36 1.96 -0.14 -1.42
N GLN A 37 1.54 0.21 -0.22
CA GLN A 37 0.99 -0.73 0.77
C GLN A 37 0.34 0.02 1.93
N ALA A 38 -0.56 -0.64 2.65
CA ALA A 38 -1.06 -0.17 3.93
C ALA A 38 -0.01 -0.40 5.02
N ILE A 39 0.07 0.52 5.99
CA ILE A 39 1.11 0.46 7.04
C ILE A 39 0.80 -0.58 8.12
N ASP A 40 -0.46 -0.93 8.29
CA ASP A 40 -0.95 -1.91 9.26
C ASP A 40 -0.74 -3.35 8.78
N GLY A 41 -1.09 -3.65 7.53
CA GLY A 41 -0.96 -5.00 6.96
C GLY A 41 0.38 -5.29 6.30
N ASP A 42 1.07 -4.28 5.80
CA ASP A 42 2.43 -4.31 5.21
C ASP A 42 2.64 -5.37 4.11
N THR A 43 1.58 -5.73 3.37
CA THR A 43 1.62 -6.85 2.41
C THR A 43 1.96 -6.43 0.98
N ALA A 44 1.71 -5.18 0.59
CA ALA A 44 1.89 -4.63 -0.78
C ALA A 44 1.15 -5.42 -1.89
N GLN A 45 0.05 -6.09 -1.56
CA GLN A 45 -0.64 -7.03 -2.46
C GLN A 45 -1.88 -6.45 -3.12
N VAL A 46 -2.60 -5.52 -2.47
CA VAL A 46 -3.93 -5.06 -2.90
C VAL A 46 -3.90 -4.46 -4.31
N GLY A 47 -2.94 -3.57 -4.61
CA GLY A 47 -2.81 -2.99 -5.95
C GLY A 47 -2.63 -4.03 -7.06
N PRO A 48 -1.61 -4.89 -7.00
CA PRO A 48 -1.42 -5.99 -7.96
C PRO A 48 -2.62 -6.92 -8.09
N GLN A 49 -3.29 -7.27 -6.99
CA GLN A 49 -4.50 -8.10 -7.01
C GLN A 49 -5.68 -7.40 -7.68
N ILE A 50 -5.87 -6.08 -7.50
CA ILE A 50 -6.88 -5.32 -8.25
C ILE A 50 -6.61 -5.43 -9.75
N ALA A 51 -5.37 -5.28 -10.19
CA ALA A 51 -5.01 -5.39 -11.60
C ALA A 51 -5.32 -6.79 -12.16
N GLU A 52 -5.04 -7.85 -11.39
CA GLU A 52 -5.37 -9.22 -11.77
C GLU A 52 -6.89 -9.43 -11.88
N HIS A 53 -7.67 -8.96 -10.90
CA HIS A 53 -9.14 -9.02 -10.97
C HIS A 53 -9.73 -8.25 -12.14
N LEU A 54 -9.07 -7.19 -12.60
CA LEU A 54 -9.48 -6.39 -13.75
C LEU A 54 -8.89 -6.88 -15.08
N HIS A 55 -8.00 -7.85 -15.06
CA HIS A 55 -7.24 -8.38 -16.20
C HIS A 55 -6.47 -7.30 -16.96
N ILE A 56 -5.79 -6.41 -16.24
CA ILE A 56 -4.98 -5.33 -16.79
C ILE A 56 -3.51 -5.44 -16.34
N PRO A 57 -2.56 -4.93 -17.15
CA PRO A 57 -1.16 -4.88 -16.75
C PRO A 57 -0.95 -3.96 -15.54
N HIS A 58 0.01 -4.30 -14.69
CA HIS A 58 0.41 -3.45 -13.58
C HIS A 58 1.92 -3.28 -13.45
N VAL A 59 2.33 -2.16 -12.86
CA VAL A 59 3.72 -1.92 -12.46
C VAL A 59 3.78 -1.47 -11.01
N SER A 60 4.50 -2.24 -10.19
CA SER A 60 4.70 -1.92 -8.78
C SER A 60 5.96 -1.08 -8.55
N TYR A 61 5.95 -0.30 -7.45
CA TYR A 61 7.09 0.49 -6.96
C TYR A 61 7.56 1.57 -7.93
N VAL A 62 6.61 2.29 -8.52
CA VAL A 62 6.89 3.39 -9.46
C VAL A 62 7.42 4.61 -8.70
N SER A 63 8.59 5.08 -9.11
CA SER A 63 9.27 6.28 -8.60
C SER A 63 9.24 7.47 -9.56
N GLU A 64 9.02 7.24 -10.85
CA GLU A 64 8.86 8.29 -11.87
C GLU A 64 7.75 7.87 -12.85
N LEU A 65 6.91 8.82 -13.26
CA LEU A 65 5.82 8.62 -14.20
C LEU A 65 5.80 9.71 -15.25
N GLN A 66 5.72 9.31 -16.51
CA GLN A 66 5.42 10.19 -17.64
C GLN A 66 4.19 9.66 -18.35
N VAL A 67 3.17 10.51 -18.53
CA VAL A 67 1.91 10.14 -19.16
C VAL A 67 1.93 10.59 -20.62
N GLY A 68 1.74 9.63 -21.54
CA GLY A 68 1.54 9.88 -22.96
C GLY A 68 0.09 9.66 -23.37
N GLU A 69 -0.23 9.78 -24.65
CA GLU A 69 -1.61 9.65 -25.16
C GLU A 69 -2.18 8.23 -25.03
N LYS A 70 -1.39 7.18 -25.25
CA LYS A 70 -1.83 5.78 -25.27
C LYS A 70 -1.10 4.87 -24.29
N ALA A 71 -0.10 5.40 -23.61
CA ALA A 71 0.77 4.64 -22.73
C ALA A 71 1.42 5.53 -21.70
N ILE A 72 1.89 4.92 -20.63
CA ILE A 72 2.75 5.56 -19.64
C ILE A 72 4.18 5.04 -19.79
N GLU A 73 5.16 5.88 -19.47
CA GLU A 73 6.53 5.48 -19.22
C GLU A 73 6.83 5.65 -17.73
N VAL A 74 7.30 4.59 -17.12
CA VAL A 74 7.54 4.54 -15.68
C VAL A 74 8.93 4.06 -15.36
N LYS A 75 9.47 4.55 -14.26
CA LYS A 75 10.66 3.99 -13.63
C LYS A 75 10.23 3.31 -12.33
N ARG A 76 10.46 2.01 -12.25
CA ARG A 76 10.23 1.22 -11.04
C ARG A 76 11.54 0.94 -10.31
N LYS A 77 11.48 0.88 -8.99
CA LYS A 77 12.64 0.68 -8.13
C LYS A 77 12.65 -0.75 -7.58
N PHE A 78 13.85 -1.33 -7.50
CA PHE A 78 14.15 -2.58 -6.81
C PHE A 78 15.16 -2.33 -5.69
N GLU A 79 15.54 -3.36 -4.97
CA GLU A 79 16.57 -3.29 -3.93
C GLU A 79 17.96 -2.95 -4.52
N ASP A 80 18.28 -3.54 -5.66
CA ASP A 80 19.58 -3.46 -6.34
C ASP A 80 19.60 -2.57 -7.59
N GLY A 81 18.47 -1.91 -7.91
CA GLY A 81 18.44 -1.09 -9.11
C GLY A 81 17.07 -0.57 -9.50
N TRP A 82 16.91 -0.28 -10.78
CA TRP A 82 15.66 0.24 -11.36
C TRP A 82 15.45 -0.27 -12.79
N GLN A 83 14.19 -0.22 -13.23
CA GLN A 83 13.79 -0.52 -14.60
C GLN A 83 12.94 0.62 -15.16
N ARG A 84 13.12 0.92 -16.45
CA ARG A 84 12.17 1.74 -17.22
C ARG A 84 11.28 0.81 -18.04
N LEU A 85 9.97 1.08 -17.96
CA LEU A 85 8.94 0.31 -18.63
C LEU A 85 7.99 1.25 -19.34
N ARG A 86 7.47 0.81 -20.50
CA ARG A 86 6.35 1.45 -21.19
C ARG A 86 5.16 0.52 -21.12
N VAL A 87 4.04 1.03 -20.64
CA VAL A 87 2.81 0.26 -20.42
C VAL A 87 1.64 0.95 -21.10
N GLN A 88 0.88 0.19 -21.88
CA GLN A 88 -0.32 0.70 -22.54
C GLN A 88 -1.49 0.82 -21.58
N PHE A 89 -2.39 1.76 -21.85
CA PHE A 89 -3.67 1.86 -21.16
C PHE A 89 -4.66 0.76 -21.61
N PRO A 90 -5.59 0.31 -20.74
CA PRO A 90 -5.66 0.64 -19.32
C PRO A 90 -4.62 -0.10 -18.49
N CYS A 91 -4.14 0.49 -17.41
CA CYS A 91 -3.16 -0.14 -16.55
C CYS A 91 -3.25 0.33 -15.09
N LEU A 92 -2.55 -0.36 -14.19
CA LEU A 92 -2.44 0.00 -12.78
C LEU A 92 -0.98 0.19 -12.38
N ILE A 93 -0.72 1.20 -11.55
CA ILE A 93 0.59 1.40 -10.92
C ILE A 93 0.48 1.47 -9.40
N THR A 94 1.49 0.96 -8.69
CA THR A 94 1.68 1.28 -7.28
C THR A 94 2.86 2.23 -7.11
N THR A 95 2.69 3.28 -6.32
CA THR A 95 3.62 4.41 -6.26
C THR A 95 4.46 4.41 -4.99
N LEU A 96 5.67 4.93 -5.11
CA LEU A 96 6.56 5.21 -3.99
C LEU A 96 6.43 6.68 -3.57
N LYS A 97 6.74 6.98 -2.31
CA LYS A 97 6.69 8.35 -1.77
C LYS A 97 7.65 9.31 -2.47
N GLU A 98 8.74 8.78 -3.02
CA GLU A 98 9.76 9.54 -3.74
C GLU A 98 9.28 10.10 -5.09
N MET A 99 8.13 9.62 -5.59
CA MET A 99 7.58 10.03 -6.87
C MET A 99 7.21 11.51 -6.91
N ASN A 100 6.73 12.06 -5.79
CA ASN A 100 6.30 13.46 -5.68
C ASN A 100 6.65 14.06 -4.32
N HIS A 101 6.73 15.39 -4.31
CA HIS A 101 6.64 16.18 -3.08
C HIS A 101 5.18 16.61 -2.89
N ALA A 102 4.59 16.23 -1.75
CA ALA A 102 3.22 16.59 -1.41
C ALA A 102 3.08 18.11 -1.29
N ARG A 103 2.07 18.67 -1.94
CA ARG A 103 1.72 20.10 -1.80
C ARG A 103 0.99 20.32 -0.47
N TYR A 104 1.26 21.43 0.19
CA TYR A 104 0.49 21.82 1.37
C TYR A 104 -0.94 22.23 0.98
N MET A 105 -1.85 22.07 1.93
CA MET A 105 -3.25 22.48 1.79
C MET A 105 -3.32 24.01 1.69
N SER A 106 -4.15 24.53 0.76
CA SER A 106 -4.51 25.94 0.72
C SER A 106 -5.77 26.19 1.56
N MET A 107 -5.96 27.41 2.06
CA MET A 107 -7.17 27.79 2.80
C MET A 107 -8.44 27.57 1.97
N ALA A 108 -8.43 27.96 0.70
CA ALA A 108 -9.55 27.72 -0.22
C ALA A 108 -9.82 26.20 -0.38
N GLY A 109 -8.76 25.41 -0.59
CA GLY A 109 -8.89 23.95 -0.74
C GLY A 109 -9.45 23.26 0.52
N ILE A 110 -9.09 23.73 1.71
CA ILE A 110 -9.67 23.24 2.99
C ILE A 110 -11.17 23.55 3.03
N TYR A 111 -11.55 24.78 2.73
CA TYR A 111 -12.95 25.22 2.74
C TYR A 111 -13.80 24.44 1.74
N ASP A 112 -13.29 24.22 0.53
CA ASP A 112 -13.99 23.47 -0.51
C ASP A 112 -14.10 21.97 -0.15
N ALA A 113 -13.07 21.37 0.47
CA ALA A 113 -13.06 19.98 0.87
C ALA A 113 -14.20 19.65 1.87
N TYR A 114 -14.50 20.55 2.81
CA TYR A 114 -15.62 20.38 3.77
C TYR A 114 -17.00 20.41 3.11
N ARG A 115 -17.12 20.88 1.87
CA ARG A 115 -18.37 20.97 1.12
C ARG A 115 -18.55 19.85 0.10
N GLN A 116 -17.49 19.06 -0.12
CA GLN A 116 -17.56 17.94 -1.05
C GLN A 116 -18.41 16.81 -0.47
N GLU A 117 -19.40 16.39 -1.21
CA GLU A 117 -20.18 15.20 -0.89
C GLU A 117 -19.39 13.94 -1.21
N VAL A 118 -19.22 13.07 -0.23
CA VAL A 118 -18.61 11.75 -0.40
C VAL A 118 -19.71 10.74 -0.68
N LYS A 119 -19.79 10.24 -1.89
CA LYS A 119 -20.72 9.14 -2.24
C LYS A 119 -20.33 7.89 -1.47
N VAL A 120 -21.29 7.30 -0.77
CA VAL A 120 -21.09 6.04 -0.03
C VAL A 120 -21.72 4.91 -0.84
N TRP A 121 -20.92 3.88 -1.13
CA TRP A 121 -21.38 2.66 -1.80
C TRP A 121 -21.31 1.49 -0.82
N GLY A 122 -22.41 0.75 -0.71
CA GLY A 122 -22.50 -0.51 0.01
C GLY A 122 -22.45 -1.72 -0.91
N LEU A 123 -22.78 -2.88 -0.37
CA LEU A 123 -22.85 -4.13 -1.12
C LEU A 123 -23.86 -4.08 -2.28
N ALA A 124 -24.99 -3.40 -2.11
CA ALA A 124 -26.01 -3.25 -3.14
C ALA A 124 -25.57 -2.40 -4.34
N ASP A 125 -24.54 -1.59 -4.18
CA ASP A 125 -24.06 -0.68 -5.22
C ASP A 125 -23.00 -1.30 -6.13
N ILE A 126 -22.47 -2.48 -5.79
CA ILE A 126 -21.42 -3.16 -6.56
C ILE A 126 -21.89 -4.57 -6.96
N ASP A 127 -21.41 -5.02 -8.12
CA ASP A 127 -21.67 -6.37 -8.60
C ASP A 127 -20.51 -7.30 -8.22
N ILE A 128 -20.72 -8.07 -7.15
CA ILE A 128 -19.71 -8.97 -6.60
C ILE A 128 -20.36 -10.22 -6.00
N ASP A 129 -19.73 -11.37 -6.19
CA ASP A 129 -20.13 -12.59 -5.49
C ASP A 129 -19.89 -12.46 -3.99
N GLN A 130 -20.96 -12.62 -3.21
CA GLN A 130 -20.89 -12.54 -1.74
C GLN A 130 -19.99 -13.60 -1.10
N ALA A 131 -19.66 -14.67 -1.82
CA ALA A 131 -18.68 -15.66 -1.37
C ALA A 131 -17.25 -15.08 -1.33
N ASN A 132 -17.00 -13.98 -2.02
CA ASN A 132 -15.67 -13.37 -2.21
C ASN A 132 -15.45 -12.11 -1.40
N ILE A 133 -16.30 -11.79 -0.42
CA ILE A 133 -16.22 -10.56 0.38
C ILE A 133 -16.03 -10.80 1.86
N GLY A 134 -15.47 -9.81 2.53
CA GLY A 134 -15.32 -9.76 3.98
C GLY A 134 -14.58 -10.96 4.56
N LEU A 135 -14.81 -11.24 5.83
CA LEU A 135 -14.15 -12.33 6.55
C LEU A 135 -14.47 -13.74 5.96
N LYS A 136 -15.68 -13.92 5.45
CA LYS A 136 -16.11 -15.23 4.89
C LYS A 136 -15.42 -15.50 3.56
N GLY A 137 -15.25 -14.48 2.73
CA GLY A 137 -14.58 -14.57 1.43
C GLY A 137 -13.05 -14.53 1.49
N SER A 138 -12.49 -14.32 2.68
CA SER A 138 -11.03 -14.24 2.87
C SER A 138 -10.40 -15.63 2.91
N PRO A 139 -9.47 -15.97 1.99
CA PRO A 139 -8.71 -17.22 2.03
C PRO A 139 -7.74 -17.29 3.22
N THR A 140 -7.37 -16.17 3.82
CA THR A 140 -6.50 -16.13 5.00
C THR A 140 -7.29 -15.79 6.26
N ARG A 141 -6.83 -16.30 7.41
CA ARG A 141 -7.44 -16.04 8.72
C ARG A 141 -6.37 -15.80 9.77
N VAL A 142 -6.59 -14.79 10.61
CA VAL A 142 -5.73 -14.54 11.77
C VAL A 142 -5.89 -15.72 12.74
N LYS A 143 -4.80 -16.48 12.95
CA LYS A 143 -4.76 -17.61 13.89
C LYS A 143 -4.54 -17.14 15.32
N ALA A 144 -3.66 -16.15 15.52
CA ALA A 144 -3.33 -15.57 16.82
C ALA A 144 -2.78 -14.16 16.63
N SER A 145 -3.04 -13.31 17.59
CA SER A 145 -2.38 -12.00 17.71
C SER A 145 -1.79 -11.86 19.11
N TYR A 146 -0.63 -11.24 19.19
CA TYR A 146 0.04 -10.92 20.44
C TYR A 146 0.78 -9.60 20.32
N THR A 147 0.86 -8.87 21.42
CA THR A 147 1.66 -7.66 21.49
C THR A 147 3.12 -8.02 21.70
N LYS A 148 4.03 -7.31 21.04
CA LYS A 148 5.44 -7.38 21.42
C LYS A 148 5.58 -6.98 22.89
N GLY A 149 6.24 -7.81 23.68
CA GLY A 149 6.63 -7.45 25.04
C GLY A 149 7.41 -6.12 25.07
N THR A 150 7.34 -5.42 26.17
CA THR A 150 8.16 -4.22 26.39
C THR A 150 9.64 -4.56 26.17
N ARG A 151 10.33 -3.73 25.40
CA ARG A 151 11.80 -3.88 25.30
C ARG A 151 12.38 -3.80 26.71
N SER A 152 13.23 -4.74 27.07
CA SER A 152 14.03 -4.64 28.30
C SER A 152 14.83 -3.33 28.29
N ALA A 153 15.03 -2.75 29.47
CA ALA A 153 15.91 -1.62 29.59
C ALA A 153 17.28 -1.97 29.00
N GLY A 154 17.78 -1.11 28.13
CA GLY A 154 19.13 -1.29 27.56
C GLY A 154 20.21 -1.22 28.66
N LYS A 155 21.40 -1.69 28.35
CA LYS A 155 22.58 -1.47 29.20
C LYS A 155 23.13 -0.07 28.90
N VAL A 156 23.35 0.71 29.94
CA VAL A 156 24.04 2.01 29.87
C VAL A 156 25.45 1.82 30.37
N TYR A 157 26.41 2.31 29.64
CA TYR A 157 27.84 2.26 30.00
C TYR A 157 28.38 3.68 30.12
N GLU A 158 28.88 4.05 31.28
CA GLU A 158 29.59 5.32 31.54
C GLU A 158 31.09 5.07 31.46
N VAL A 159 31.63 5.14 30.25
CA VAL A 159 33.03 4.79 29.95
C VAL A 159 33.63 5.85 29.01
N ASP A 160 34.96 5.87 28.89
CA ASP A 160 35.62 6.75 27.93
C ASP A 160 35.30 6.35 26.45
N PRO A 161 35.52 7.27 25.50
CA PRO A 161 35.10 7.02 24.08
C PRO A 161 35.78 5.80 23.45
N ARG A 162 37.02 5.44 23.83
CA ARG A 162 37.72 4.27 23.25
C ARG A 162 37.13 2.97 23.78
N GLU A 163 36.85 2.91 25.07
CA GLU A 163 36.23 1.77 25.72
C GLU A 163 34.77 1.61 25.20
N GLY A 164 34.03 2.72 25.04
CA GLY A 164 32.69 2.71 24.45
C GLY A 164 32.66 2.13 23.03
N ALA A 165 33.60 2.52 22.19
CA ALA A 165 33.75 1.99 20.84
C ALA A 165 34.06 0.47 20.87
N ARG A 166 34.92 0.00 21.78
CA ARG A 166 35.23 -1.42 21.94
C ARG A 166 34.00 -2.23 22.32
N ILE A 167 33.26 -1.79 23.33
CA ILE A 167 32.03 -2.45 23.81
C ILE A 167 30.98 -2.56 22.67
N ILE A 168 30.81 -1.49 21.87
CA ILE A 168 29.88 -1.50 20.72
C ILE A 168 30.31 -2.57 19.71
N VAL A 169 31.57 -2.56 19.29
CA VAL A 169 32.11 -3.53 18.32
C VAL A 169 31.97 -4.97 18.82
N GLU A 170 32.32 -5.25 20.07
CA GLU A 170 32.18 -6.58 20.66
C GLU A 170 30.72 -7.01 20.70
N SER A 171 29.80 -6.14 21.13
CA SER A 171 28.38 -6.42 21.18
C SER A 171 27.75 -6.67 19.78
N LEU A 172 28.25 -6.02 18.73
CA LEU A 172 27.82 -6.25 17.37
C LEU A 172 28.35 -7.57 16.80
N LYS A 173 29.60 -7.95 17.15
CA LYS A 173 30.19 -9.25 16.80
C LYS A 173 29.45 -10.40 17.48
N GLU A 174 29.12 -10.29 18.77
CA GLU A 174 28.35 -11.32 19.49
C GLU A 174 26.96 -11.58 18.81
N LYS A 175 26.41 -10.55 18.18
CA LYS A 175 25.12 -10.63 17.48
C LYS A 175 25.24 -10.97 15.99
N PHE A 176 26.43 -11.27 15.50
CA PHE A 176 26.72 -11.54 14.09
C PHE A 176 26.24 -10.44 13.13
N ILE A 177 26.34 -9.17 13.55
CA ILE A 177 25.98 -8.02 12.73
C ILE A 177 27.18 -7.52 11.93
N ILE A 178 28.40 -7.66 12.48
CA ILE A 178 29.68 -7.36 11.84
C ILE A 178 30.68 -8.48 12.07
#